data_8caef18dc84ae8ed86c283642445e12d
#
_entry.id   8caef18dc84ae8ed86c283642445e12d
#
_cell.length_a   1.000
_cell.length_b   1.000
_cell.length_c   1.000
_cell.angle_alpha   90.00
_cell.angle_beta   90.00
_cell.angle_gamma   90.00
#
_symmetry.space_group_name_H-M   'P 1'
#
loop_
_entity.id
_entity.type
_entity.pdbx_description
1 polymer ?
#
loop_
_entity_poly.entity_id
_entity_poly.type
_entity_poly.pdbx_seq_one_letter_code
_entity_poly.pdbx_strand_id
1 'polypeptide(L)'
;TCALPISQGYMNMNARPPQRRNPAVSPNRFRMFGIPVLVYAIICAACLYSNWSSILSAVLSIVSIVFISTCMVRYEKNIGADREAMTTGAALSKQSILIPYYILVFMMSVALSLTDEGYIIFGCNVGIIVTEMYAVMTYFNDTEKHGIFKGIFSFFEMFFGSIGYVNMPFADRKAEREITGKKRNSKLMYILLGCVIALPILVIVLNLLSSADPVFAKVIKDIFGKLFFSWDIVKIVLFAAVIFLFVYGFIVKAGRRDLGANAPKEGQYNAVTGITITIVLTAFYLIFAVVQIVYLFMNSAGLPDDMTYAEYARQGFFQLLFVAVVNVCMVLIFSAIFRKSLVLNVSLLMMCICTYIMIASSAVRLSMYIAEYDLTYLRINTIWALIVTSIVMLGVIISLFWRNMPLFRYIFMTVLVMFALYAFIRPGAVITKYNISQAHSGKKIDLEYVMDIGNDGVPYLIDYFRTKDITPEMVMEEVMSKYSEDTYYWRDDTVGERLEKMLEENDDKGYIRSFNFSRYRASKTIEDYIK
;
A
#
# COMPACT_ATOMS: atom_id res chain seq x y z
N THR A 1 75.44 21.53 32.38
CA THR A 1 74.42 20.91 33.22
C THR A 1 73.35 21.92 33.61
N CYS A 2 72.26 21.98 32.86
CA CYS A 2 71.04 22.65 33.26
C CYS A 2 69.94 21.61 33.32
N ALA A 3 69.49 21.30 34.52
CA ALA A 3 68.34 20.44 34.78
C ALA A 3 67.08 21.30 34.71
N LEU A 4 66.11 20.91 33.86
CA LEU A 4 64.77 21.46 33.83
C LEU A 4 63.90 20.71 34.87
N PRO A 5 62.98 21.38 35.57
CA PRO A 5 62.11 20.74 36.53
C PRO A 5 60.98 20.02 35.82
N ILE A 6 60.81 18.74 36.14
CA ILE A 6 59.67 17.92 35.72
C ILE A 6 58.46 18.33 36.55
N SER A 7 57.51 19.06 35.92
CA SER A 7 56.20 19.31 36.52
C SER A 7 55.39 18.01 36.49
N GLN A 8 55.21 17.34 37.64
CA GLN A 8 54.24 16.26 37.83
C GLN A 8 52.81 16.85 37.67
N GLY A 9 52.24 16.69 36.48
CA GLY A 9 50.82 16.90 36.27
C GLY A 9 50.04 15.83 37.04
N TYR A 10 49.34 16.22 38.09
CA TYR A 10 48.34 15.36 38.75
C TYR A 10 47.30 14.95 37.72
N MET A 11 47.36 13.68 37.24
CA MET A 11 46.27 13.04 36.50
C MET A 11 45.06 12.94 37.43
N ASN A 12 44.03 13.69 37.08
CA ASN A 12 42.76 13.65 37.78
C ASN A 12 42.08 12.31 37.48
N MET A 13 42.31 11.30 38.37
CA MET A 13 41.82 9.93 38.24
C MET A 13 40.28 9.81 38.27
N ASN A 14 39.56 10.92 38.39
CA ASN A 14 38.09 10.96 38.39
C ASN A 14 37.48 11.46 37.07
N ALA A 15 38.27 11.65 36.02
CA ALA A 15 37.72 11.93 34.70
C ALA A 15 37.09 10.65 34.14
N ARG A 16 35.77 10.53 34.21
CA ARG A 16 35.03 9.47 33.49
C ARG A 16 35.53 9.44 32.05
N PRO A 17 35.93 8.26 31.51
CA PRO A 17 36.36 8.17 30.13
C PRO A 17 35.26 8.79 29.22
N PRO A 18 35.64 9.54 28.20
CA PRO A 18 34.66 10.13 27.30
C PRO A 18 33.76 9.02 26.77
N GLN A 19 32.49 9.08 27.14
CA GLN A 19 31.50 8.11 26.62
C GLN A 19 31.59 8.14 25.11
N ARG A 20 31.96 7.04 24.47
CA ARG A 20 31.92 6.90 23.01
C ARG A 20 30.51 7.25 22.57
N ARG A 21 30.32 8.46 22.06
CA ARG A 21 29.03 8.90 21.50
C ARG A 21 28.68 7.94 20.37
N ASN A 22 27.50 7.36 20.45
CA ASN A 22 26.98 6.54 19.36
C ASN A 22 26.94 7.44 18.10
N PRO A 23 27.66 7.12 17.00
CA PRO A 23 27.75 7.98 15.82
C PRO A 23 26.41 8.29 15.16
N ALA A 24 25.37 7.52 15.51
CA ALA A 24 24.00 7.74 15.05
C ALA A 24 23.26 8.87 15.79
N VAL A 25 23.75 9.33 16.97
CA VAL A 25 23.06 10.33 17.81
C VAL A 25 23.40 11.75 17.34
N SER A 26 22.38 12.58 17.08
CA SER A 26 22.52 13.96 16.69
C SER A 26 21.60 14.88 17.52
N PRO A 27 22.18 15.78 18.33
CA PRO A 27 21.40 16.70 19.17
C PRO A 27 20.52 17.65 18.37
N ASN A 28 21.00 18.12 17.22
CA ASN A 28 20.26 19.02 16.35
C ASN A 28 19.02 18.37 15.75
N ARG A 29 19.03 17.07 15.55
CA ARG A 29 17.93 16.33 14.92
C ARG A 29 16.66 16.37 15.77
N PHE A 30 16.76 16.18 17.10
CA PHE A 30 15.57 16.26 17.96
C PHE A 30 15.01 17.68 18.00
N ARG A 31 15.87 18.69 18.06
CA ARG A 31 15.44 20.10 18.02
C ARG A 31 14.67 20.43 16.75
N MET A 32 15.04 19.83 15.62
CA MET A 32 14.44 20.11 14.32
C MET A 32 13.20 19.29 14.01
N PHE A 33 13.18 18.03 14.42
CA PHE A 33 12.15 17.07 14.00
C PHE A 33 11.28 16.55 15.15
N GLY A 34 11.72 16.65 16.41
CA GLY A 34 11.00 16.06 17.53
C GLY A 34 9.55 16.54 17.67
N ILE A 35 9.35 17.87 17.71
CA ILE A 35 8.00 18.46 17.80
C ILE A 35 7.23 18.32 16.47
N PRO A 36 7.80 18.64 15.29
CA PRO A 36 7.10 18.47 14.02
C PRO A 36 6.61 17.04 13.78
N VAL A 37 7.44 16.03 14.04
CA VAL A 37 7.04 14.62 13.89
C VAL A 37 5.95 14.23 14.90
N LEU A 38 5.99 14.75 16.13
CA LEU A 38 4.94 14.51 17.11
C LEU A 38 3.60 15.10 16.67
N VAL A 39 3.60 16.34 16.20
CA VAL A 39 2.38 17.00 15.69
C VAL A 39 1.83 16.23 14.48
N TYR A 40 2.69 15.86 13.55
CA TYR A 40 2.32 15.04 12.40
C TYR A 40 1.71 13.69 12.83
N ALA A 41 2.33 13.00 13.78
CA ALA A 41 1.83 11.71 14.29
C ALA A 41 0.44 11.85 14.94
N ILE A 42 0.19 12.93 15.67
CA ILE A 42 -1.13 13.22 16.28
C ILE A 42 -2.17 13.47 15.17
N ILE A 43 -1.84 14.26 14.16
CA ILE A 43 -2.72 14.51 13.02
C ILE A 43 -3.04 13.20 12.29
N CYS A 44 -2.03 12.39 11.98
CA CYS A 44 -2.23 11.08 11.36
C CYS A 44 -3.14 10.17 12.19
N ALA A 45 -2.89 10.08 13.50
CA ALA A 45 -3.69 9.24 14.38
C ALA A 45 -5.15 9.73 14.45
N ALA A 46 -5.38 11.04 14.54
CA ALA A 46 -6.72 11.63 14.55
C ALA A 46 -7.47 11.42 13.23
N CYS A 47 -6.77 11.47 12.10
CA CYS A 47 -7.37 11.29 10.77
C CYS A 47 -7.64 9.82 10.44
N LEU A 48 -6.69 8.92 10.74
CA LEU A 48 -6.74 7.53 10.28
C LEU A 48 -7.42 6.58 11.26
N TYR A 49 -7.54 6.94 12.55
CA TYR A 49 -8.14 6.03 13.52
C TYR A 49 -9.59 5.72 13.16
N SER A 50 -9.89 4.43 12.94
CA SER A 50 -11.20 3.92 12.47
C SER A 50 -11.72 4.60 11.20
N ASN A 51 -10.83 5.12 10.34
CA ASN A 51 -11.22 5.91 9.18
C ASN A 51 -10.21 5.76 8.03
N TRP A 52 -10.28 4.64 7.32
CA TRP A 52 -9.32 4.28 6.28
C TRP A 52 -9.74 4.67 4.87
N SER A 53 -10.99 5.14 4.67
CA SER A 53 -11.59 5.40 3.35
C SER A 53 -12.41 6.68 3.33
N SER A 54 -11.80 7.85 3.45
CA SER A 54 -12.52 9.11 3.50
C SER A 54 -11.80 10.25 2.80
N ILE A 55 -12.52 11.35 2.57
CA ILE A 55 -11.92 12.60 2.05
C ILE A 55 -10.81 13.13 2.96
N LEU A 56 -10.86 12.79 4.25
CA LEU A 56 -9.83 13.18 5.20
C LEU A 56 -8.49 12.48 4.93
N SER A 57 -8.50 11.27 4.34
CA SER A 57 -7.28 10.59 3.88
C SER A 57 -6.62 11.34 2.73
N ALA A 58 -7.40 11.93 1.80
CA ALA A 58 -6.88 12.79 0.74
C ALA A 58 -6.24 14.07 1.30
N VAL A 59 -6.88 14.70 2.29
CA VAL A 59 -6.30 15.87 2.98
C VAL A 59 -5.02 15.50 3.71
N LEU A 60 -5.02 14.36 4.40
CA LEU A 60 -3.84 13.87 5.11
C LEU A 60 -2.66 13.64 4.18
N SER A 61 -2.88 13.11 2.97
CA SER A 61 -1.79 12.92 2.00
C SER A 61 -1.13 14.23 1.58
N ILE A 62 -1.91 15.31 1.42
CA ILE A 62 -1.36 16.65 1.15
C ILE A 62 -0.51 17.10 2.33
N VAL A 63 -0.98 16.92 3.56
CA VAL A 63 -0.23 17.23 4.78
C VAL A 63 1.05 16.41 4.84
N SER A 64 1.01 15.12 4.50
CA SER A 64 2.18 14.23 4.46
C SER A 64 3.20 14.68 3.44
N ILE A 65 2.79 15.02 2.22
CA ILE A 65 3.67 15.55 1.16
C ILE A 65 4.38 16.81 1.64
N VAL A 66 3.64 17.78 2.19
CA VAL A 66 4.20 19.04 2.70
C VAL A 66 5.16 18.78 3.86
N PHE A 67 4.77 17.90 4.79
CA PHE A 67 5.59 17.53 5.94
C PHE A 67 6.90 16.86 5.50
N ILE A 68 6.83 15.83 4.66
CA ILE A 68 7.99 15.09 4.17
C ILE A 68 8.93 16.04 3.39
N SER A 69 8.39 16.84 2.47
CA SER A 69 9.17 17.81 1.69
C SER A 69 9.91 18.81 2.60
N THR A 70 9.20 19.33 3.61
CA THR A 70 9.79 20.25 4.59
C THR A 70 10.89 19.59 5.42
N CYS A 71 10.67 18.34 5.86
CA CYS A 71 11.67 17.58 6.59
C CYS A 71 12.93 17.32 5.77
N MET A 72 12.78 16.96 4.49
CA MET A 72 13.92 16.74 3.59
C MET A 72 14.78 18.00 3.42
N VAL A 73 14.16 19.16 3.15
CA VAL A 73 14.87 20.44 3.00
C VAL A 73 15.57 20.84 4.29
N ARG A 74 14.88 20.69 5.44
CA ARG A 74 15.50 21.00 6.74
C ARG A 74 16.66 20.08 7.07
N TYR A 75 16.56 18.80 6.71
CA TYR A 75 17.64 17.83 6.92
C TYR A 75 18.90 18.21 6.14
N GLU A 76 18.77 18.50 4.84
CA GLU A 76 19.88 18.91 3.98
C GLU A 76 20.57 20.19 4.48
N LYS A 77 19.80 21.20 4.92
CA LYS A 77 20.35 22.48 5.40
C LYS A 77 21.16 22.37 6.69
N ASN A 78 20.79 21.46 7.61
CA ASN A 78 21.27 21.53 8.98
C ASN A 78 22.12 20.33 9.43
N ILE A 79 22.01 19.20 8.75
CA ILE A 79 22.70 17.96 9.13
C ILE A 79 23.71 17.52 8.05
N GLY A 80 23.52 17.99 6.82
CA GLY A 80 24.45 17.77 5.71
C GLY A 80 25.76 18.58 5.80
N ALA A 81 26.12 19.07 6.96
CA ALA A 81 27.09 20.11 7.26
C ALA A 81 28.57 19.86 6.92
N ASP A 82 28.91 18.77 6.26
CA ASP A 82 30.26 18.53 5.69
C ASP A 82 30.35 18.78 4.18
N ARG A 83 29.30 19.30 3.55
CA ARG A 83 29.28 19.75 2.16
C ARG A 83 28.77 21.18 2.12
N GLU A 84 29.37 22.02 1.25
CA GLU A 84 28.95 23.39 0.97
C GLU A 84 27.45 23.58 1.13
N ALA A 85 27.04 24.49 2.01
CA ALA A 85 25.65 24.71 2.40
C ALA A 85 24.74 24.75 1.16
N MET A 86 23.99 23.70 0.92
CA MET A 86 23.12 23.58 -0.24
C MET A 86 22.14 24.76 -0.19
N THR A 87 22.13 25.61 -1.18
CA THR A 87 21.20 26.75 -1.25
C THR A 87 19.77 26.23 -1.27
N THR A 88 18.82 26.99 -0.72
CA THR A 88 17.40 26.59 -0.71
C THR A 88 16.90 26.29 -2.12
N GLY A 89 17.37 27.01 -3.14
CA GLY A 89 17.04 26.76 -4.54
C GLY A 89 17.52 25.40 -5.06
N ALA A 90 18.75 24.98 -4.70
CA ALA A 90 19.27 23.67 -5.10
C ALA A 90 18.52 22.51 -4.42
N ALA A 91 18.13 22.67 -3.15
CA ALA A 91 17.32 21.69 -2.45
C ALA A 91 15.91 21.55 -3.06
N LEU A 92 15.29 22.66 -3.44
CA LEU A 92 14.00 22.67 -4.13
C LEU A 92 14.10 22.07 -5.55
N SER A 93 15.16 22.37 -6.28
CA SER A 93 15.42 21.74 -7.61
C SER A 93 15.55 20.24 -7.49
N LYS A 94 16.22 19.72 -6.47
CA LYS A 94 16.30 18.28 -6.20
C LYS A 94 14.93 17.64 -5.89
N GLN A 95 14.00 18.40 -5.32
CA GLN A 95 12.64 17.91 -5.04
C GLN A 95 11.80 17.71 -6.30
N SER A 96 12.13 18.33 -7.42
CA SER A 96 11.38 18.13 -8.68
C SER A 96 11.36 16.68 -9.15
N ILE A 97 12.38 15.89 -8.78
CA ILE A 97 12.45 14.43 -9.05
C ILE A 97 11.32 13.67 -8.33
N LEU A 98 10.77 14.25 -7.25
CA LEU A 98 9.74 13.63 -6.43
C LEU A 98 8.31 13.90 -6.91
N ILE A 99 8.12 14.82 -7.85
CA ILE A 99 6.79 15.21 -8.35
C ILE A 99 5.96 13.99 -8.80
N PRO A 100 6.49 13.02 -9.57
CA PRO A 100 5.71 11.84 -9.98
C PRO A 100 5.18 11.02 -8.80
N TYR A 101 5.96 10.90 -7.73
CA TYR A 101 5.55 10.18 -6.52
C TYR A 101 4.45 10.93 -5.77
N TYR A 102 4.56 12.25 -5.68
CA TYR A 102 3.54 13.08 -5.03
C TYR A 102 2.21 13.07 -5.78
N ILE A 103 2.25 13.11 -7.11
CA ILE A 103 1.06 12.94 -7.95
C ILE A 103 0.42 11.58 -7.69
N LEU A 104 1.21 10.51 -7.61
CA LEU A 104 0.72 9.16 -7.37
C LEU A 104 0.10 9.02 -5.97
N VAL A 105 0.73 9.57 -4.93
CA VAL A 105 0.16 9.61 -3.57
C VAL A 105 -1.17 10.36 -3.57
N PHE A 106 -1.24 11.51 -4.23
CA PHE A 106 -2.47 12.29 -4.33
C PHE A 106 -3.58 11.52 -5.07
N MET A 107 -3.25 10.90 -6.20
CA MET A 107 -4.20 10.07 -6.95
C MET A 107 -4.78 8.95 -6.08
N MET A 108 -3.93 8.16 -5.41
CA MET A 108 -4.39 7.07 -4.53
C MET A 108 -5.26 7.60 -3.39
N SER A 109 -4.92 8.76 -2.82
CA SER A 109 -5.71 9.38 -1.75
C SER A 109 -7.08 9.87 -2.20
N VAL A 110 -7.17 10.41 -3.42
CA VAL A 110 -8.47 10.75 -4.02
C VAL A 110 -9.28 9.48 -4.28
N ALA A 111 -8.65 8.41 -4.80
CA ALA A 111 -9.32 7.13 -5.04
C ALA A 111 -9.96 6.56 -3.76
N LEU A 112 -9.30 6.71 -2.58
CA LEU A 112 -9.87 6.30 -1.28
C LEU A 112 -11.21 6.97 -0.95
N SER A 113 -11.47 8.17 -1.48
CA SER A 113 -12.73 8.89 -1.29
C SER A 113 -13.83 8.46 -2.26
N LEU A 114 -13.46 7.78 -3.35
CA LEU A 114 -14.36 7.47 -4.48
C LEU A 114 -14.91 6.04 -4.45
N THR A 115 -14.27 5.12 -3.72
CA THR A 115 -14.65 3.71 -3.62
C THR A 115 -14.85 3.28 -2.18
N ASP A 116 -15.67 2.26 -1.97
CA ASP A 116 -15.88 1.62 -0.67
C ASP A 116 -15.38 0.16 -0.64
N GLU A 117 -14.70 -0.26 -1.68
CA GLU A 117 -14.16 -1.61 -1.81
C GLU A 117 -12.96 -1.83 -0.86
N GLY A 118 -13.11 -2.74 0.10
CA GLY A 118 -12.14 -2.96 1.17
C GLY A 118 -10.73 -3.28 0.69
N TYR A 119 -10.56 -4.13 -0.34
CA TYR A 119 -9.23 -4.49 -0.86
C TYR A 119 -8.57 -3.34 -1.64
N ILE A 120 -9.36 -2.46 -2.29
CA ILE A 120 -8.84 -1.26 -2.95
C ILE A 120 -8.42 -0.24 -1.91
N ILE A 121 -9.23 -0.04 -0.87
CA ILE A 121 -8.90 0.83 0.26
C ILE A 121 -7.58 0.39 0.91
N PHE A 122 -7.44 -0.90 1.21
CA PHE A 122 -6.20 -1.46 1.75
C PHE A 122 -5.01 -1.23 0.82
N GLY A 123 -5.16 -1.55 -0.47
CA GLY A 123 -4.11 -1.39 -1.47
C GLY A 123 -3.69 0.06 -1.67
N CYS A 124 -4.62 1.03 -1.69
CA CYS A 124 -4.31 2.46 -1.77
C CYS A 124 -3.56 2.95 -0.53
N ASN A 125 -3.98 2.57 0.68
CA ASN A 125 -3.27 2.95 1.91
C ASN A 125 -1.84 2.40 1.94
N VAL A 126 -1.65 1.12 1.60
CA VAL A 126 -0.31 0.53 1.47
C VAL A 126 0.49 1.22 0.37
N GLY A 127 -0.13 1.48 -0.79
CA GLY A 127 0.49 2.16 -1.92
C GLY A 127 0.97 3.57 -1.58
N ILE A 128 0.19 4.35 -0.81
CA ILE A 128 0.57 5.67 -0.31
C ILE A 128 1.83 5.58 0.55
N ILE A 129 1.82 4.72 1.59
CA ILE A 129 2.95 4.55 2.51
C ILE A 129 4.22 4.13 1.74
N VAL A 130 4.10 3.14 0.86
CA VAL A 130 5.19 2.58 0.07
C VAL A 130 5.75 3.63 -0.90
N THR A 131 4.88 4.45 -1.52
CA THR A 131 5.30 5.54 -2.42
C THR A 131 6.04 6.64 -1.67
N GLU A 132 5.54 7.06 -0.50
CA GLU A 132 6.19 8.05 0.35
C GLU A 132 7.56 7.56 0.84
N MET A 133 7.66 6.30 1.24
CA MET A 133 8.94 5.68 1.61
C MET A 133 9.93 5.71 0.46
N TYR A 134 9.48 5.33 -0.74
CA TYR A 134 10.35 5.29 -1.93
C TYR A 134 10.76 6.70 -2.37
N ALA A 135 9.88 7.69 -2.25
CA ALA A 135 10.20 9.10 -2.52
C ALA A 135 11.34 9.60 -1.61
N VAL A 136 11.24 9.34 -0.29
CA VAL A 136 12.30 9.68 0.67
C VAL A 136 13.60 8.94 0.36
N MET A 137 13.50 7.64 0.05
CA MET A 137 14.66 6.82 -0.33
C MET A 137 15.36 7.40 -1.57
N THR A 138 14.61 7.80 -2.61
CA THR A 138 15.13 8.40 -3.83
C THR A 138 15.79 9.77 -3.59
N TYR A 139 15.26 10.55 -2.66
CA TYR A 139 15.82 11.85 -2.33
C TYR A 139 17.20 11.77 -1.65
N PHE A 140 17.34 10.86 -0.67
CA PHE A 140 18.58 10.75 0.11
C PHE A 140 19.63 9.82 -0.51
N ASN A 141 19.21 8.88 -1.34
CA ASN A 141 20.08 7.87 -1.93
C ASN A 141 19.94 7.88 -3.45
N ASP A 142 21.01 7.61 -4.18
CA ASP A 142 21.03 7.52 -5.64
C ASP A 142 20.39 6.18 -6.09
N THR A 143 19.07 6.05 -5.90
CA THR A 143 18.33 4.82 -6.22
C THR A 143 18.19 4.55 -7.71
N GLU A 144 18.44 5.56 -8.55
CA GLU A 144 18.36 5.43 -10.01
C GLU A 144 19.41 4.43 -10.57
N LYS A 145 20.51 4.25 -9.84
CA LYS A 145 21.57 3.30 -10.21
C LYS A 145 21.42 1.92 -9.58
N HIS A 146 20.34 1.70 -8.84
CA HIS A 146 20.12 0.42 -8.21
C HIS A 146 19.57 -0.60 -9.20
N GLY A 147 20.27 -1.73 -9.35
CA GLY A 147 19.72 -2.93 -9.97
C GLY A 147 18.56 -3.49 -9.15
N ILE A 148 17.89 -4.51 -9.67
CA ILE A 148 16.66 -5.05 -9.06
C ILE A 148 16.87 -5.53 -7.62
N PHE A 149 17.92 -6.32 -7.35
CA PHE A 149 18.19 -6.82 -6.00
C PHE A 149 18.59 -5.72 -5.03
N LYS A 150 19.45 -4.81 -5.48
CA LYS A 150 19.84 -3.68 -4.65
C LYS A 150 18.65 -2.79 -4.34
N GLY A 151 17.72 -2.58 -5.29
CA GLY A 151 16.49 -1.83 -5.07
C GLY A 151 15.57 -2.48 -4.05
N ILE A 152 15.27 -3.78 -4.23
CA ILE A 152 14.44 -4.56 -3.30
C ILE A 152 15.08 -4.57 -1.90
N PHE A 153 16.37 -4.89 -1.81
CA PHE A 153 17.09 -4.95 -0.54
C PHE A 153 17.09 -3.58 0.17
N SER A 154 17.36 -2.50 -0.55
CA SER A 154 17.34 -1.13 -0.01
C SER A 154 15.96 -0.74 0.51
N PHE A 155 14.89 -1.17 -0.18
CA PHE A 155 13.52 -0.90 0.25
C PHE A 155 13.20 -1.60 1.59
N PHE A 156 13.50 -2.90 1.69
CA PHE A 156 13.32 -3.64 2.94
C PHE A 156 14.26 -3.14 4.04
N GLU A 157 15.52 -2.81 3.71
CA GLU A 157 16.47 -2.23 4.66
C GLU A 157 15.98 -0.88 5.20
N MET A 158 15.33 -0.06 4.37
CA MET A 158 14.73 1.19 4.81
C MET A 158 13.59 0.94 5.81
N PHE A 159 12.69 0.02 5.51
CA PHE A 159 11.55 -0.29 6.36
C PHE A 159 11.99 -0.91 7.70
N PHE A 160 12.67 -2.05 7.65
CA PHE A 160 13.08 -2.78 8.87
C PHE A 160 14.19 -2.05 9.62
N GLY A 161 15.09 -1.38 8.91
CA GLY A 161 16.14 -0.57 9.51
C GLY A 161 15.58 0.60 10.31
N SER A 162 14.46 1.19 9.88
CA SER A 162 13.78 2.27 10.62
C SER A 162 13.31 1.81 12.01
N ILE A 163 12.85 0.56 12.13
CA ILE A 163 12.45 -0.05 13.41
C ILE A 163 13.64 -0.11 14.38
N GLY A 164 14.86 -0.37 13.88
CA GLY A 164 16.08 -0.36 14.68
C GLY A 164 16.43 1.00 15.31
N TYR A 165 15.82 2.08 14.82
CA TYR A 165 16.05 3.46 15.29
C TYR A 165 14.91 4.03 16.13
N VAL A 166 13.95 3.25 16.58
CA VAL A 166 12.81 3.70 17.41
C VAL A 166 13.26 4.34 18.75
N ASN A 167 14.44 4.00 19.25
CA ASN A 167 15.00 4.60 20.48
C ASN A 167 15.69 5.95 20.23
N MET A 168 15.92 6.36 18.98
CA MET A 168 16.68 7.57 18.66
C MET A 168 16.03 8.88 19.13
N PRO A 169 14.70 9.07 19.13
CA PRO A 169 14.11 10.28 19.69
C PRO A 169 14.57 10.56 21.11
N PHE A 170 14.67 9.51 21.93
CA PHE A 170 15.09 9.63 23.33
C PHE A 170 16.61 9.91 23.47
N ALA A 171 17.42 9.24 22.64
CA ALA A 171 18.88 9.43 22.62
C ALA A 171 19.26 10.83 22.12
N ASP A 172 18.67 11.29 21.02
CA ASP A 172 18.90 12.62 20.44
C ASP A 172 18.45 13.74 21.40
N ARG A 173 17.30 13.56 22.05
CA ARG A 173 16.82 14.50 23.06
C ARG A 173 17.74 14.58 24.28
N LYS A 174 18.31 13.43 24.69
CA LYS A 174 19.30 13.41 25.78
C LYS A 174 20.56 14.20 25.39
N ALA A 175 21.07 13.96 24.19
CA ALA A 175 22.25 14.67 23.67
C ALA A 175 22.01 16.18 23.49
N GLU A 176 20.83 16.58 23.03
CA GLU A 176 20.44 18.00 22.92
C GLU A 176 20.50 18.71 24.27
N ARG A 177 20.00 18.04 25.33
CA ARG A 177 20.00 18.60 26.68
C ARG A 177 21.41 18.77 27.25
N GLU A 178 22.29 17.83 26.97
CA GLU A 178 23.69 17.89 27.42
C GLU A 178 24.42 19.09 26.81
N ILE A 179 24.12 19.46 25.56
CA ILE A 179 24.75 20.59 24.87
C ILE A 179 24.12 21.94 25.27
N THR A 180 22.79 21.99 25.40
CA THR A 180 22.09 23.25 25.69
C THR A 180 22.20 23.69 27.14
N GLY A 181 22.81 22.90 28.02
CA GLY A 181 22.99 23.23 29.43
C GLY A 181 21.67 23.49 30.18
N LYS A 182 20.53 23.27 29.54
CA LYS A 182 19.21 23.46 30.15
C LYS A 182 19.06 22.50 31.32
N LYS A 183 19.29 23.03 32.53
CA LYS A 183 18.92 22.32 33.76
C LYS A 183 17.48 21.81 33.61
N ARG A 184 17.36 20.53 33.78
CA ARG A 184 16.12 19.80 33.71
C ARG A 184 15.07 20.45 34.62
N ASN A 185 14.01 21.06 34.05
CA ASN A 185 12.74 21.12 34.79
C ASN A 185 12.19 19.68 34.83
N SER A 186 12.93 18.86 35.60
CA SER A 186 12.70 17.41 35.70
C SER A 186 11.29 17.12 36.17
N LYS A 187 10.74 17.99 37.01
CA LYS A 187 9.41 17.82 37.59
C LYS A 187 8.31 17.82 36.51
N LEU A 188 8.29 18.81 35.61
CA LEU A 188 7.25 18.89 34.58
C LEU A 188 7.27 17.69 33.61
N MET A 189 8.45 17.23 33.25
CA MET A 189 8.57 16.08 32.36
C MET A 189 8.21 14.76 33.02
N TYR A 190 8.55 14.59 34.30
CA TYR A 190 8.12 13.41 35.05
C TYR A 190 6.60 13.45 35.29
N ILE A 191 6.04 14.62 35.49
CA ILE A 191 4.58 14.80 35.58
C ILE A 191 3.94 14.42 34.22
N LEU A 192 4.43 14.95 33.08
CA LEU A 192 3.91 14.59 31.76
C LEU A 192 4.07 13.09 31.46
N LEU A 193 5.24 12.52 31.74
CA LEU A 193 5.45 11.08 31.56
C LEU A 193 4.55 10.27 32.49
N GLY A 194 4.38 10.71 33.74
CA GLY A 194 3.47 10.11 34.71
C GLY A 194 2.01 10.17 34.22
N CYS A 195 1.57 11.32 33.68
CA CYS A 195 0.24 11.44 33.10
C CYS A 195 0.04 10.51 31.89
N VAL A 196 1.02 10.44 30.98
CA VAL A 196 0.95 9.55 29.79
C VAL A 196 0.90 8.07 30.20
N ILE A 197 1.61 7.67 31.24
CA ILE A 197 1.59 6.28 31.76
C ILE A 197 0.32 6.05 32.60
N ALA A 198 -0.11 7.04 33.36
CA ALA A 198 -1.30 6.94 34.22
C ALA A 198 -2.60 6.85 33.41
N LEU A 199 -2.70 7.52 32.24
CA LEU A 199 -3.90 7.54 31.40
C LEU A 199 -4.39 6.12 31.01
N PRO A 200 -3.60 5.24 30.41
CA PRO A 200 -4.04 3.89 30.09
C PRO A 200 -4.35 3.06 31.34
N ILE A 201 -3.55 3.21 32.39
CA ILE A 201 -3.80 2.52 33.67
C ILE A 201 -5.12 3.00 34.28
N LEU A 202 -5.36 4.30 34.28
CA LEU A 202 -6.58 4.91 34.79
C LEU A 202 -7.82 4.39 34.04
N VAL A 203 -7.76 4.30 32.71
CA VAL A 203 -8.87 3.77 31.89
C VAL A 203 -9.14 2.31 32.26
N ILE A 204 -8.10 1.47 32.42
CA ILE A 204 -8.26 0.07 32.83
C ILE A 204 -8.92 -0.01 34.21
N VAL A 205 -8.39 0.74 35.17
CA VAL A 205 -8.89 0.73 36.55
C VAL A 205 -10.32 1.25 36.63
N LEU A 206 -10.64 2.36 35.95
CA LEU A 206 -11.99 2.91 35.93
C LEU A 206 -13.01 1.94 35.31
N ASN A 207 -12.64 1.23 34.23
CA ASN A 207 -13.51 0.21 33.64
C ASN A 207 -13.74 -0.96 34.61
N LEU A 208 -12.70 -1.45 35.29
CA LEU A 208 -12.83 -2.51 36.29
C LEU A 208 -13.70 -2.08 37.47
N LEU A 209 -13.50 -0.87 37.99
CA LEU A 209 -14.33 -0.35 39.10
C LEU A 209 -15.79 -0.12 38.67
N SER A 210 -16.00 0.37 37.45
CA SER A 210 -17.36 0.59 36.93
C SER A 210 -18.10 -0.70 36.62
N SER A 211 -17.39 -1.78 36.30
CA SER A 211 -18.01 -3.11 36.17
C SER A 211 -18.26 -3.77 37.51
N ALA A 212 -17.54 -3.37 38.57
CA ALA A 212 -17.69 -3.92 39.90
C ALA A 212 -18.82 -3.21 40.71
N ASP A 213 -19.04 -1.90 40.48
CA ASP A 213 -20.04 -1.12 41.19
C ASP A 213 -20.85 -0.22 40.24
N PRO A 214 -22.19 -0.50 40.09
CA PRO A 214 -23.09 0.28 39.24
C PRO A 214 -23.26 1.74 39.69
N VAL A 215 -23.15 2.03 40.99
CA VAL A 215 -23.26 3.40 41.55
C VAL A 215 -22.02 4.20 41.13
N PHE A 216 -20.83 3.61 41.25
CA PHE A 216 -19.60 4.20 40.82
C PHE A 216 -19.61 4.45 39.28
N ALA A 217 -20.11 3.49 38.50
CA ALA A 217 -20.27 3.65 37.05
C ALA A 217 -21.13 4.86 36.69
N LYS A 218 -22.27 5.07 37.42
CA LYS A 218 -23.15 6.20 37.20
C LYS A 218 -22.45 7.53 37.54
N VAL A 219 -21.80 7.60 38.68
CA VAL A 219 -21.07 8.81 39.12
C VAL A 219 -19.97 9.19 38.14
N ILE A 220 -19.18 8.22 37.68
CA ILE A 220 -18.12 8.47 36.70
C ILE A 220 -18.69 8.92 35.36
N LYS A 221 -19.80 8.31 34.92
CA LYS A 221 -20.49 8.69 33.67
C LYS A 221 -21.05 10.12 33.75
N ASP A 222 -21.57 10.52 34.92
CA ASP A 222 -22.11 11.86 35.12
C ASP A 222 -21.01 12.93 35.23
N ILE A 223 -19.86 12.62 35.86
CA ILE A 223 -18.72 13.55 36.01
C ILE A 223 -17.92 13.72 34.74
N PHE A 224 -17.60 12.63 34.06
CA PHE A 224 -16.65 12.61 32.96
C PHE A 224 -17.30 12.40 31.59
N GLY A 225 -18.58 12.06 31.51
CA GLY A 225 -19.32 11.82 30.31
C GLY A 225 -18.72 10.71 29.43
N LYS A 226 -19.08 10.71 28.16
CA LYS A 226 -18.53 9.72 27.17
C LYS A 226 -17.01 9.87 26.93
N LEU A 227 -16.41 11.00 27.30
CA LEU A 227 -15.04 11.35 26.90
C LEU A 227 -13.97 10.51 27.61
N PHE A 228 -14.18 10.14 28.88
CA PHE A 228 -13.16 9.46 29.69
C PHE A 228 -13.22 7.93 29.63
N PHE A 229 -14.33 7.37 29.17
CA PHE A 229 -14.55 5.91 29.12
C PHE A 229 -14.23 5.26 27.78
N SER A 230 -13.78 6.03 26.79
CA SER A 230 -13.52 5.49 25.47
C SER A 230 -12.11 4.87 25.39
N TRP A 231 -12.05 3.56 25.27
CA TRP A 231 -10.83 2.83 24.89
C TRP A 231 -10.19 3.39 23.62
N ASP A 232 -10.96 4.13 22.83
CA ASP A 232 -10.52 4.71 21.56
C ASP A 232 -9.48 5.80 21.77
N ILE A 233 -9.58 6.59 22.86
CA ILE A 233 -8.55 7.60 23.19
C ILE A 233 -7.20 6.92 23.47
N VAL A 234 -7.19 5.81 24.22
CA VAL A 234 -5.97 5.06 24.49
C VAL A 234 -5.38 4.49 23.20
N LYS A 235 -6.22 3.92 22.35
CA LYS A 235 -5.81 3.41 21.04
C LYS A 235 -5.26 4.52 20.15
N ILE A 236 -5.90 5.69 20.09
CA ILE A 236 -5.41 6.85 19.31
C ILE A 236 -4.04 7.31 19.84
N VAL A 237 -3.85 7.42 21.16
CA VAL A 237 -2.58 7.84 21.75
C VAL A 237 -1.48 6.81 21.46
N LEU A 238 -1.76 5.52 21.60
CA LEU A 238 -0.82 4.45 21.27
C LEU A 238 -0.48 4.45 19.77
N PHE A 239 -1.48 4.65 18.92
CA PHE A 239 -1.29 4.74 17.48
C PHE A 239 -0.42 5.94 17.10
N ALA A 240 -0.69 7.12 17.70
CA ALA A 240 0.16 8.31 17.53
C ALA A 240 1.60 8.07 18.00
N ALA A 241 1.79 7.37 19.12
CA ALA A 241 3.12 7.03 19.62
C ALA A 241 3.88 6.10 18.65
N VAL A 242 3.21 5.09 18.11
CA VAL A 242 3.81 4.18 17.11
C VAL A 242 4.21 4.95 15.84
N ILE A 243 3.31 5.81 15.32
CA ILE A 243 3.62 6.64 14.15
C ILE A 243 4.81 7.56 14.44
N PHE A 244 4.83 8.22 15.61
CA PHE A 244 5.93 9.09 16.01
C PHE A 244 7.28 8.37 16.02
N LEU A 245 7.35 7.21 16.67
CA LEU A 245 8.57 6.43 16.77
C LEU A 245 9.04 5.93 15.41
N PHE A 246 8.13 5.42 14.60
CA PHE A 246 8.43 4.92 13.26
C PHE A 246 8.91 6.03 12.32
N VAL A 247 8.17 7.15 12.23
CA VAL A 247 8.53 8.28 11.34
C VAL A 247 9.85 8.92 11.78
N TYR A 248 10.09 9.05 13.07
CA TYR A 248 11.38 9.57 13.55
C TYR A 248 12.53 8.61 13.21
N GLY A 249 12.37 7.30 13.47
CA GLY A 249 13.35 6.27 13.10
C GLY A 249 13.60 6.23 11.59
N PHE A 250 12.56 6.43 10.80
CA PHE A 250 12.61 6.52 9.34
C PHE A 250 13.47 7.72 8.86
N ILE A 251 13.28 8.92 9.44
CA ILE A 251 14.13 10.10 9.16
C ILE A 251 15.59 9.82 9.51
N VAL A 252 15.84 9.13 10.63
CA VAL A 252 17.20 8.74 11.04
C VAL A 252 17.85 7.81 10.02
N LYS A 253 17.14 6.74 9.61
CA LYS A 253 17.66 5.76 8.65
C LYS A 253 17.89 6.37 7.27
N ALA A 254 16.94 7.17 6.79
CA ALA A 254 17.05 7.88 5.51
C ALA A 254 18.29 8.76 5.42
N GLY A 255 18.55 9.50 6.49
CA GLY A 255 19.68 10.44 6.55
C GLY A 255 21.06 9.78 6.61
N ARG A 256 21.16 8.49 6.89
CA ARG A 256 22.46 7.76 6.89
C ARG A 256 23.03 7.52 5.51
N ARG A 257 22.20 7.53 4.46
CA ARG A 257 22.61 7.34 3.06
C ARG A 257 23.41 6.05 2.79
N ASP A 258 23.18 5.01 3.61
CA ASP A 258 23.90 3.73 3.55
C ASP A 258 23.05 2.58 2.98
N LEU A 259 21.94 2.90 2.32
CA LEU A 259 21.02 1.91 1.79
C LEU A 259 21.62 1.07 0.67
N GLY A 260 21.44 -0.25 0.77
CA GLY A 260 21.94 -1.20 -0.21
C GLY A 260 23.44 -1.44 -0.19
N ALA A 261 24.16 -0.94 0.84
CA ALA A 261 25.59 -1.20 1.00
C ALA A 261 25.90 -2.71 1.15
N ASN A 262 25.00 -3.44 1.81
CA ASN A 262 25.11 -4.88 2.05
C ASN A 262 24.30 -5.71 1.05
N ALA A 263 23.78 -5.11 -0.02
CA ALA A 263 23.01 -5.83 -1.03
C ALA A 263 23.89 -6.88 -1.76
N PRO A 264 23.32 -8.04 -2.13
CA PRO A 264 24.03 -9.05 -2.92
C PRO A 264 24.61 -8.44 -4.19
N LYS A 265 25.84 -8.81 -4.53
CA LYS A 265 26.47 -8.35 -5.76
C LYS A 265 25.83 -9.06 -6.96
N GLU A 266 25.59 -8.31 -8.04
CA GLU A 266 25.09 -8.85 -9.29
C GLU A 266 26.20 -9.59 -10.06
N GLY A 267 25.82 -10.58 -10.89
CA GLY A 267 26.73 -11.29 -11.80
C GLY A 267 27.74 -12.20 -11.10
N GLN A 268 27.40 -12.80 -9.98
CA GLN A 268 28.31 -13.69 -9.22
C GLN A 268 28.49 -15.07 -9.87
N TYR A 269 27.45 -15.61 -10.50
CA TYR A 269 27.42 -16.96 -11.03
C TYR A 269 27.79 -17.03 -12.49
N ASN A 270 28.28 -18.20 -12.93
CA ASN A 270 28.69 -18.42 -14.31
C ASN A 270 27.47 -18.35 -15.25
N ALA A 271 27.61 -17.63 -16.37
CA ALA A 271 26.56 -17.50 -17.38
C ALA A 271 26.13 -18.85 -17.98
N VAL A 272 27.04 -19.81 -18.11
CA VAL A 272 26.73 -21.14 -18.70
C VAL A 272 25.62 -21.85 -17.92
N THR A 273 25.65 -21.80 -16.58
CA THR A 273 24.59 -22.40 -15.76
C THR A 273 23.23 -21.75 -16.04
N GLY A 274 23.17 -20.40 -16.09
CA GLY A 274 21.95 -19.67 -16.43
C GLY A 274 21.43 -20.01 -17.83
N ILE A 275 22.33 -20.07 -18.82
CA ILE A 275 21.99 -20.44 -20.20
C ILE A 275 21.41 -21.84 -20.26
N THR A 276 22.04 -22.83 -19.61
CA THR A 276 21.55 -24.21 -19.60
C THR A 276 20.13 -24.31 -19.03
N ILE A 277 19.89 -23.67 -17.89
CA ILE A 277 18.55 -23.69 -17.23
C ILE A 277 17.51 -23.02 -18.15
N THR A 278 17.84 -21.84 -18.69
CA THR A 278 16.87 -21.09 -19.53
C THR A 278 16.61 -21.81 -20.86
N ILE A 279 17.58 -22.45 -21.49
CA ILE A 279 17.37 -23.21 -22.73
C ILE A 279 16.43 -24.39 -22.47
N VAL A 280 16.66 -25.17 -21.40
CA VAL A 280 15.81 -26.32 -21.06
C VAL A 280 14.38 -25.87 -20.83
N LEU A 281 14.17 -24.84 -20.01
CA LEU A 281 12.82 -24.31 -19.74
C LEU A 281 12.15 -23.74 -21.00
N THR A 282 12.91 -23.00 -21.81
CA THR A 282 12.39 -22.40 -23.04
C THR A 282 11.99 -23.47 -24.06
N ALA A 283 12.69 -24.59 -24.12
CA ALA A 283 12.31 -25.70 -25.01
C ALA A 283 10.91 -26.24 -24.66
N PHE A 284 10.60 -26.46 -23.39
CA PHE A 284 9.24 -26.84 -22.96
C PHE A 284 8.22 -25.73 -23.21
N TYR A 285 8.59 -24.47 -23.00
CA TYR A 285 7.69 -23.34 -23.27
C TYR A 285 7.40 -23.17 -24.76
N LEU A 286 8.35 -23.48 -25.65
CA LEU A 286 8.12 -23.48 -27.09
C LEU A 286 7.13 -24.56 -27.52
N ILE A 287 7.26 -25.77 -26.97
CA ILE A 287 6.27 -26.84 -27.22
C ILE A 287 4.89 -26.39 -26.79
N PHE A 288 4.78 -25.84 -25.56
CA PHE A 288 3.51 -25.33 -25.05
C PHE A 288 2.97 -24.18 -25.92
N ALA A 289 3.81 -23.24 -26.34
CA ALA A 289 3.42 -22.10 -27.18
C ALA A 289 2.87 -22.57 -28.54
N VAL A 290 3.50 -23.55 -29.16
CA VAL A 290 3.01 -24.16 -30.42
C VAL A 290 1.61 -24.77 -30.21
N VAL A 291 1.43 -25.54 -29.15
CA VAL A 291 0.11 -26.09 -28.78
C VAL A 291 -0.91 -24.98 -28.62
N GLN A 292 -0.60 -23.91 -27.88
CA GLN A 292 -1.52 -22.79 -27.69
C GLN A 292 -1.87 -22.08 -29.00
N ILE A 293 -0.90 -21.86 -29.89
CA ILE A 293 -1.13 -21.23 -31.19
C ILE A 293 -2.06 -22.09 -32.04
N VAL A 294 -1.82 -23.39 -32.13
CA VAL A 294 -2.60 -24.30 -32.98
C VAL A 294 -4.03 -24.45 -32.45
N TYR A 295 -4.19 -24.69 -31.15
CA TYR A 295 -5.52 -25.01 -30.58
C TYR A 295 -6.37 -23.77 -30.31
N LEU A 296 -5.76 -22.66 -29.86
CA LEU A 296 -6.52 -21.49 -29.42
C LEU A 296 -6.69 -20.43 -30.50
N PHE A 297 -5.63 -20.16 -31.30
CA PHE A 297 -5.65 -19.07 -32.29
C PHE A 297 -5.99 -19.53 -33.71
N MET A 298 -5.63 -20.76 -34.06
CA MET A 298 -5.92 -21.25 -35.42
C MET A 298 -7.20 -22.06 -35.53
N ASN A 299 -7.84 -22.41 -34.39
CA ASN A 299 -9.05 -23.24 -34.33
C ASN A 299 -9.00 -24.51 -35.20
N SER A 300 -7.78 -24.98 -35.50
CA SER A 300 -7.52 -26.00 -36.53
C SER A 300 -7.74 -27.43 -36.04
N ALA A 301 -7.84 -27.64 -34.72
CA ALA A 301 -7.82 -29.00 -34.16
C ALA A 301 -9.11 -29.40 -33.43
N GLY A 302 -10.13 -28.52 -33.34
CA GLY A 302 -11.31 -28.78 -32.54
C GLY A 302 -11.00 -28.88 -31.04
N LEU A 303 -12.00 -28.73 -30.18
CA LEU A 303 -11.85 -29.09 -28.75
C LEU A 303 -11.84 -30.61 -28.61
N PRO A 304 -11.22 -31.16 -27.52
CA PRO A 304 -11.42 -32.54 -27.13
C PRO A 304 -12.92 -32.83 -27.04
N ASP A 305 -13.36 -34.01 -27.55
CA ASP A 305 -14.77 -34.39 -27.69
C ASP A 305 -15.59 -34.35 -26.39
N ASP A 306 -14.90 -34.30 -25.23
CA ASP A 306 -15.49 -34.33 -23.89
C ASP A 306 -15.59 -32.95 -23.20
N MET A 307 -15.24 -31.82 -23.88
CA MET A 307 -15.20 -30.51 -23.25
C MET A 307 -15.98 -29.46 -24.03
N THR A 308 -16.77 -28.64 -23.32
CA THR A 308 -17.34 -27.42 -23.87
C THR A 308 -16.30 -26.28 -23.95
N TYR A 309 -16.54 -25.30 -24.83
CA TYR A 309 -15.68 -24.10 -24.92
C TYR A 309 -15.62 -23.35 -23.58
N ALA A 310 -16.70 -23.33 -22.83
CA ALA A 310 -16.79 -22.70 -21.52
C ALA A 310 -15.92 -23.42 -20.46
N GLU A 311 -15.93 -24.75 -20.44
CA GLU A 311 -15.09 -25.55 -19.54
C GLU A 311 -13.62 -25.42 -19.87
N TYR A 312 -13.26 -25.40 -21.16
CA TYR A 312 -11.89 -25.17 -21.61
C TYR A 312 -11.41 -23.76 -21.23
N ALA A 313 -12.26 -22.74 -21.37
CA ALA A 313 -11.94 -21.37 -20.99
C ALA A 313 -11.76 -21.24 -19.47
N ARG A 314 -12.59 -21.93 -18.68
CA ARG A 314 -12.50 -21.92 -17.21
C ARG A 314 -11.21 -22.57 -16.70
N GLN A 315 -10.74 -23.61 -17.41
CA GLN A 315 -9.52 -24.31 -17.02
C GLN A 315 -8.27 -23.55 -17.53
N GLY A 316 -7.38 -23.25 -16.64
CA GLY A 316 -5.99 -22.89 -16.99
C GLY A 316 -5.65 -21.42 -17.13
N PHE A 317 -6.59 -20.46 -17.22
CA PHE A 317 -6.22 -19.05 -17.33
C PHE A 317 -5.45 -18.53 -16.10
N PHE A 318 -5.81 -19.00 -14.92
CA PHE A 318 -5.17 -18.67 -13.66
C PHE A 318 -3.76 -19.25 -13.57
N GLN A 319 -3.60 -20.49 -14.00
CA GLN A 319 -2.31 -21.19 -14.05
C GLN A 319 -1.36 -20.50 -15.03
N LEU A 320 -1.88 -20.06 -16.18
CA LEU A 320 -1.06 -19.33 -17.16
C LEU A 320 -0.60 -17.96 -16.64
N LEU A 321 -1.46 -17.22 -15.95
CA LEU A 321 -1.09 -15.98 -15.27
C LEU A 321 -0.02 -16.25 -14.22
N PHE A 322 -0.20 -17.28 -13.39
CA PHE A 322 0.78 -17.63 -12.36
C PHE A 322 2.14 -17.98 -12.98
N VAL A 323 2.16 -18.81 -14.03
CA VAL A 323 3.39 -19.14 -14.76
C VAL A 323 4.02 -17.89 -15.38
N ALA A 324 3.23 -16.97 -15.93
CA ALA A 324 3.75 -15.71 -16.47
C ALA A 324 4.44 -14.86 -15.39
N VAL A 325 3.85 -14.75 -14.19
CA VAL A 325 4.46 -14.05 -13.05
C VAL A 325 5.76 -14.74 -12.60
N VAL A 326 5.76 -16.07 -12.49
CA VAL A 326 6.95 -16.86 -12.16
C VAL A 326 8.05 -16.63 -13.22
N ASN A 327 7.71 -16.58 -14.49
CA ASN A 327 8.66 -16.31 -15.56
C ASN A 327 9.26 -14.91 -15.47
N VAL A 328 8.45 -13.86 -15.16
CA VAL A 328 8.98 -12.52 -14.89
C VAL A 328 9.99 -12.58 -13.74
N CYS A 329 9.66 -13.23 -12.64
CA CYS A 329 10.58 -13.39 -11.49
C CYS A 329 11.86 -14.14 -11.90
N MET A 330 11.75 -15.23 -12.66
CA MET A 330 12.92 -15.97 -13.13
C MET A 330 13.82 -15.14 -14.03
N VAL A 331 13.27 -14.40 -15.00
CA VAL A 331 14.05 -13.53 -15.87
C VAL A 331 14.77 -12.45 -15.06
N LEU A 332 14.08 -11.83 -14.09
CA LEU A 332 14.65 -10.83 -13.18
C LEU A 332 15.81 -11.43 -12.36
N ILE A 333 15.60 -12.59 -11.76
CA ILE A 333 16.59 -13.28 -10.95
C ILE A 333 17.80 -13.67 -11.82
N PHE A 334 17.58 -14.31 -12.96
CA PHE A 334 18.67 -14.81 -13.80
C PHE A 334 19.49 -13.69 -14.45
N SER A 335 18.82 -12.60 -14.88
CA SER A 335 19.52 -11.42 -15.41
C SER A 335 20.39 -10.71 -14.36
N ALA A 336 20.06 -10.88 -13.08
CA ALA A 336 20.78 -10.24 -11.97
C ALA A 336 21.88 -11.14 -11.38
N ILE A 337 21.65 -12.45 -11.21
CA ILE A 337 22.62 -13.34 -10.53
C ILE A 337 23.72 -13.89 -11.45
N PHE A 338 23.42 -14.12 -12.72
CA PHE A 338 24.39 -14.65 -13.66
C PHE A 338 25.21 -13.54 -14.33
N ARG A 339 26.44 -13.89 -14.73
CA ARG A 339 27.30 -12.97 -15.51
C ARG A 339 26.63 -12.65 -16.84
N LYS A 340 26.64 -11.39 -17.21
CA LYS A 340 26.06 -10.91 -18.48
C LYS A 340 26.74 -11.56 -19.69
N SER A 341 25.93 -12.15 -20.55
CA SER A 341 26.33 -12.75 -21.81
C SER A 341 25.24 -12.50 -22.84
N LEU A 342 25.61 -12.24 -24.08
CA LEU A 342 24.63 -12.06 -25.15
C LEU A 342 23.77 -13.32 -25.33
N VAL A 343 24.37 -14.52 -25.22
CA VAL A 343 23.64 -15.79 -25.30
C VAL A 343 22.61 -15.93 -24.18
N LEU A 344 22.96 -15.54 -22.95
CA LEU A 344 22.02 -15.52 -21.83
C LEU A 344 20.87 -14.54 -22.11
N ASN A 345 21.18 -13.32 -22.56
CA ASN A 345 20.14 -12.33 -22.83
C ASN A 345 19.17 -12.78 -23.93
N VAL A 346 19.71 -13.44 -24.99
CA VAL A 346 18.87 -13.98 -26.06
C VAL A 346 18.00 -15.15 -25.55
N SER A 347 18.54 -16.05 -24.73
CA SER A 347 17.74 -17.14 -24.16
C SER A 347 16.66 -16.64 -23.22
N LEU A 348 16.93 -15.60 -22.40
CA LEU A 348 15.93 -14.93 -21.58
C LEU A 348 14.88 -14.20 -22.42
N LEU A 349 15.28 -13.57 -23.54
CA LEU A 349 14.34 -12.94 -24.47
C LEU A 349 13.37 -13.97 -25.08
N MET A 350 13.88 -15.14 -25.49
CA MET A 350 13.00 -16.21 -26.00
C MET A 350 12.01 -16.69 -24.96
N MET A 351 12.43 -16.81 -23.69
CA MET A 351 11.53 -17.11 -22.57
C MET A 351 10.47 -16.01 -22.38
N CYS A 352 10.83 -14.73 -22.52
CA CYS A 352 9.86 -13.62 -22.46
C CYS A 352 8.84 -13.70 -23.60
N ILE A 353 9.26 -14.02 -24.82
CA ILE A 353 8.37 -14.18 -25.98
C ILE A 353 7.36 -15.30 -25.72
N CYS A 354 7.80 -16.47 -25.25
CA CYS A 354 6.91 -17.56 -24.87
C CYS A 354 5.93 -17.12 -23.77
N THR A 355 6.38 -16.31 -22.82
CA THR A 355 5.52 -15.78 -21.75
C THR A 355 4.45 -14.83 -22.30
N TYR A 356 4.74 -14.01 -23.30
CA TYR A 356 3.74 -13.19 -23.98
C TYR A 356 2.67 -14.03 -24.68
N ILE A 357 3.05 -15.16 -25.28
CA ILE A 357 2.08 -16.10 -25.86
C ILE A 357 1.18 -16.68 -24.78
N MET A 358 1.73 -17.02 -23.60
CA MET A 358 0.95 -17.48 -22.44
C MET A 358 0.00 -16.40 -21.92
N ILE A 359 0.44 -15.14 -21.82
CA ILE A 359 -0.39 -13.98 -21.43
C ILE A 359 -1.54 -13.80 -22.43
N ALA A 360 -1.25 -13.81 -23.72
CA ALA A 360 -2.26 -13.69 -24.77
C ALA A 360 -3.27 -14.85 -24.70
N SER A 361 -2.80 -16.08 -24.54
CA SER A 361 -3.65 -17.25 -24.36
C SER A 361 -4.55 -17.14 -23.13
N SER A 362 -4.00 -16.69 -22.00
CA SER A 362 -4.76 -16.45 -20.77
C SER A 362 -5.84 -15.37 -20.97
N ALA A 363 -5.51 -14.28 -21.68
CA ALA A 363 -6.45 -13.20 -21.97
C ALA A 363 -7.61 -13.66 -22.85
N VAL A 364 -7.36 -14.47 -23.89
CA VAL A 364 -8.40 -15.03 -24.75
C VAL A 364 -9.30 -15.97 -23.96
N ARG A 365 -8.75 -16.90 -23.19
CA ARG A 365 -9.54 -17.80 -22.31
C ARG A 365 -10.40 -17.01 -21.33
N LEU A 366 -9.81 -16.00 -20.69
CA LEU A 366 -10.53 -15.16 -19.72
C LEU A 366 -11.68 -14.39 -20.39
N SER A 367 -11.48 -13.87 -21.62
CA SER A 367 -12.55 -13.17 -22.35
C SER A 367 -13.71 -14.10 -22.71
N MET A 368 -13.43 -15.33 -23.13
CA MET A 368 -14.46 -16.36 -23.36
C MET A 368 -15.20 -16.72 -22.07
N TYR A 369 -14.46 -16.84 -20.96
CA TYR A 369 -15.05 -17.15 -19.67
C TYR A 369 -15.95 -16.02 -19.14
N ILE A 370 -15.58 -14.74 -19.37
CA ILE A 370 -16.42 -13.59 -19.02
C ILE A 370 -17.67 -13.53 -19.88
N ALA A 371 -17.57 -13.83 -21.17
CA ALA A 371 -18.72 -13.83 -22.07
C ALA A 371 -19.79 -14.85 -21.65
N GLU A 372 -19.40 -16.00 -21.10
CA GLU A 372 -20.30 -17.08 -20.66
C GLU A 372 -20.84 -16.84 -19.24
N TYR A 373 -19.98 -16.48 -18.29
CA TYR A 373 -20.28 -16.46 -16.86
C TYR A 373 -20.28 -15.08 -16.23
N ASP A 374 -20.38 -14.01 -17.02
CA ASP A 374 -20.40 -12.61 -16.60
C ASP A 374 -19.09 -12.13 -15.92
N LEU A 375 -19.06 -10.89 -15.43
CA LEU A 375 -17.87 -10.27 -14.84
C LEU A 375 -17.92 -10.38 -13.30
N THR A 376 -16.79 -10.80 -12.70
CA THR A 376 -16.62 -10.85 -11.25
C THR A 376 -15.33 -10.17 -10.83
N TYR A 377 -15.16 -9.87 -9.52
CA TYR A 377 -13.92 -9.31 -8.98
C TYR A 377 -12.69 -10.13 -9.34
N LEU A 378 -12.79 -11.46 -9.28
CA LEU A 378 -11.68 -12.35 -9.63
C LEU A 378 -11.25 -12.16 -11.10
N ARG A 379 -12.21 -12.03 -12.01
CA ARG A 379 -11.96 -11.89 -13.45
C ARG A 379 -11.38 -10.51 -13.78
N ILE A 380 -11.93 -9.43 -13.24
CA ILE A 380 -11.40 -8.07 -13.47
C ILE A 380 -10.00 -7.90 -12.84
N ASN A 381 -9.76 -8.49 -11.66
CA ASN A 381 -8.44 -8.50 -11.05
C ASN A 381 -7.43 -9.28 -11.90
N THR A 382 -7.87 -10.38 -12.54
CA THR A 382 -7.02 -11.15 -13.47
C THR A 382 -6.69 -10.34 -14.73
N ILE A 383 -7.65 -9.60 -15.31
CA ILE A 383 -7.41 -8.68 -16.43
C ILE A 383 -6.33 -7.65 -16.04
N TRP A 384 -6.50 -7.01 -14.88
CA TRP A 384 -5.54 -6.05 -14.37
C TRP A 384 -4.15 -6.68 -14.21
N ALA A 385 -4.07 -7.87 -13.61
CA ALA A 385 -2.80 -8.56 -13.40
C ALA A 385 -2.11 -8.95 -14.72
N LEU A 386 -2.86 -9.38 -15.75
CA LEU A 386 -2.31 -9.67 -17.09
C LEU A 386 -1.73 -8.42 -17.73
N ILE A 387 -2.44 -7.28 -17.65
CA ILE A 387 -1.96 -5.99 -18.18
C ILE A 387 -0.68 -5.55 -17.46
N VAL A 388 -0.67 -5.57 -16.12
CA VAL A 388 0.50 -5.18 -15.32
C VAL A 388 1.69 -6.09 -15.63
N THR A 389 1.48 -7.41 -15.66
CA THR A 389 2.54 -8.39 -15.97
C THR A 389 3.11 -8.15 -17.38
N SER A 390 2.25 -7.82 -18.34
CA SER A 390 2.66 -7.51 -19.72
C SER A 390 3.55 -6.25 -19.78
N ILE A 391 3.14 -5.16 -19.10
CA ILE A 391 3.92 -3.91 -19.07
C ILE A 391 5.25 -4.11 -18.32
N VAL A 392 5.24 -4.82 -17.20
CA VAL A 392 6.46 -5.15 -16.44
C VAL A 392 7.41 -5.96 -17.31
N MET A 393 6.90 -7.00 -18.00
CA MET A 393 7.72 -7.84 -18.89
C MET A 393 8.38 -7.03 -20.01
N LEU A 394 7.67 -6.04 -20.58
CA LEU A 394 8.25 -5.14 -21.57
C LEU A 394 9.48 -4.40 -21.03
N GLY A 395 9.37 -3.86 -19.81
CA GLY A 395 10.52 -3.22 -19.15
C GLY A 395 11.66 -4.18 -18.87
N VAL A 396 11.33 -5.42 -18.50
CA VAL A 396 12.35 -6.47 -18.30
C VAL A 396 13.10 -6.75 -19.61
N ILE A 397 12.40 -6.92 -20.74
CA ILE A 397 13.00 -7.10 -22.06
C ILE A 397 13.94 -5.94 -22.40
N ILE A 398 13.47 -4.70 -22.23
CA ILE A 398 14.29 -3.51 -22.50
C ILE A 398 15.56 -3.53 -21.63
N SER A 399 15.46 -3.94 -20.38
CA SER A 399 16.58 -3.98 -19.44
C SER A 399 17.68 -5.01 -19.80
N LEU A 400 17.33 -6.07 -20.55
CA LEU A 400 18.30 -7.06 -21.01
C LEU A 400 19.32 -6.44 -21.97
N PHE A 401 18.92 -5.41 -22.74
CA PHE A 401 19.75 -4.76 -23.76
C PHE A 401 20.18 -3.34 -23.36
N TRP A 402 19.39 -2.65 -22.55
CA TRP A 402 19.70 -1.31 -22.06
C TRP A 402 20.20 -1.34 -20.62
N ARG A 403 21.53 -1.35 -20.47
CA ARG A 403 22.24 -1.54 -19.20
C ARG A 403 21.93 -0.49 -18.11
N ASN A 404 21.58 0.72 -18.51
CA ASN A 404 21.36 1.85 -17.58
C ASN A 404 19.88 2.04 -17.20
N MET A 405 19.01 1.11 -17.59
CA MET A 405 17.59 1.19 -17.24
C MET A 405 17.39 1.02 -15.73
N PRO A 406 16.72 1.95 -15.05
CA PRO A 406 16.41 1.84 -13.62
C PRO A 406 15.25 0.86 -13.40
N LEU A 407 15.52 -0.43 -13.57
CA LEU A 407 14.50 -1.49 -13.66
C LEU A 407 13.64 -1.58 -12.41
N PHE A 408 14.24 -1.47 -11.21
CA PHE A 408 13.46 -1.47 -9.96
C PHE A 408 12.45 -0.31 -9.92
N ARG A 409 12.89 0.92 -10.25
CA ARG A 409 12.01 2.10 -10.31
C ARG A 409 10.89 1.91 -11.33
N TYR A 410 11.23 1.36 -12.50
CA TYR A 410 10.25 1.10 -13.56
C TYR A 410 9.15 0.15 -13.06
N ILE A 411 9.52 -1.02 -12.53
CA ILE A 411 8.56 -2.00 -12.02
C ILE A 411 7.73 -1.40 -10.90
N PHE A 412 8.37 -0.75 -9.93
CA PHE A 412 7.72 -0.10 -8.80
C PHE A 412 6.66 0.92 -9.25
N MET A 413 7.04 1.83 -10.13
CA MET A 413 6.13 2.84 -10.66
C MET A 413 5.02 2.22 -11.52
N THR A 414 5.33 1.23 -12.35
CA THR A 414 4.33 0.55 -13.17
C THR A 414 3.23 -0.07 -12.30
N VAL A 415 3.61 -0.85 -11.30
CA VAL A 415 2.63 -1.52 -10.42
C VAL A 415 1.75 -0.50 -9.71
N LEU A 416 2.34 0.55 -9.13
CA LEU A 416 1.60 1.54 -8.35
C LEU A 416 0.73 2.45 -9.23
N VAL A 417 1.21 2.89 -10.39
CA VAL A 417 0.41 3.69 -11.34
C VAL A 417 -0.76 2.87 -11.86
N MET A 418 -0.52 1.62 -12.26
CA MET A 418 -1.59 0.74 -12.74
C MET A 418 -2.61 0.41 -11.63
N PHE A 419 -2.16 0.31 -10.37
CA PHE A 419 -3.07 0.13 -9.24
C PHE A 419 -3.88 1.40 -8.96
N ALA A 420 -3.27 2.58 -9.01
CA ALA A 420 -4.00 3.84 -8.86
C ALA A 420 -5.06 4.01 -9.95
N LEU A 421 -4.73 3.73 -11.22
CA LEU A 421 -5.69 3.75 -12.32
C LEU A 421 -6.82 2.74 -12.11
N TYR A 422 -6.50 1.53 -11.64
CA TYR A 422 -7.47 0.50 -11.32
C TYR A 422 -8.46 0.95 -10.22
N ALA A 423 -7.95 1.61 -9.18
CA ALA A 423 -8.79 2.16 -8.11
C ALA A 423 -9.76 3.25 -8.64
N PHE A 424 -9.31 4.09 -9.58
CA PHE A 424 -10.17 5.09 -10.23
C PHE A 424 -11.26 4.50 -11.12
N ILE A 425 -11.00 3.36 -11.75
CA ILE A 425 -11.99 2.65 -12.58
C ILE A 425 -13.18 2.19 -11.73
N ARG A 426 -13.01 2.01 -10.40
CA ARG A 426 -14.04 1.52 -9.48
C ARG A 426 -14.59 0.17 -9.95
N PRO A 427 -13.85 -0.92 -9.77
CA PRO A 427 -14.19 -2.24 -10.33
C PRO A 427 -15.62 -2.69 -10.01
N GLY A 428 -16.12 -2.44 -8.80
CA GLY A 428 -17.49 -2.77 -8.42
C GLY A 428 -18.54 -2.11 -9.34
N ALA A 429 -18.37 -0.84 -9.64
CA ALA A 429 -19.24 -0.12 -10.58
C ALA A 429 -19.17 -0.69 -12.01
N VAL A 430 -17.96 -1.08 -12.46
CA VAL A 430 -17.76 -1.70 -13.78
C VAL A 430 -18.42 -3.07 -13.85
N ILE A 431 -18.25 -3.90 -12.83
CA ILE A 431 -18.84 -5.24 -12.74
C ILE A 431 -20.36 -5.13 -12.79
N THR A 432 -20.95 -4.29 -11.93
CA THR A 432 -22.41 -4.09 -11.89
C THR A 432 -22.95 -3.63 -13.23
N LYS A 433 -22.33 -2.61 -13.82
CA LYS A 433 -22.75 -2.06 -15.12
C LYS A 433 -22.64 -3.10 -16.24
N TYR A 434 -21.57 -3.89 -16.28
CA TYR A 434 -21.39 -4.95 -17.27
C TYR A 434 -22.47 -6.02 -17.14
N ASN A 435 -22.66 -6.59 -15.95
CA ASN A 435 -23.62 -7.68 -15.71
C ASN A 435 -25.06 -7.21 -15.99
N ILE A 436 -25.43 -5.99 -15.59
CA ILE A 436 -26.73 -5.41 -15.93
C ILE A 436 -26.89 -5.24 -17.46
N SER A 437 -25.83 -4.88 -18.19
CA SER A 437 -25.91 -4.79 -19.64
C SER A 437 -26.20 -6.14 -20.31
N GLN A 438 -25.69 -7.25 -19.73
CA GLN A 438 -26.02 -8.60 -20.18
C GLN A 438 -27.49 -8.95 -19.88
N ALA A 439 -28.04 -8.53 -18.71
CA ALA A 439 -29.44 -8.69 -18.37
C ALA A 439 -30.40 -7.96 -19.35
N HIS A 440 -30.01 -6.85 -19.89
CA HIS A 440 -30.78 -6.14 -20.92
C HIS A 440 -30.81 -6.88 -22.25
N SER A 441 -29.81 -7.70 -22.55
CA SER A 441 -29.79 -8.56 -23.74
C SER A 441 -30.57 -9.87 -23.58
N GLY A 442 -31.25 -10.06 -22.43
CA GLY A 442 -32.11 -11.21 -22.16
C GLY A 442 -31.44 -12.35 -21.42
N LYS A 443 -30.16 -12.22 -21.01
CA LYS A 443 -29.46 -13.16 -20.17
C LYS A 443 -29.89 -12.98 -18.71
N LYS A 444 -30.11 -14.05 -17.97
CA LYS A 444 -30.25 -13.97 -16.51
C LYS A 444 -28.88 -13.70 -15.89
N ILE A 445 -28.83 -12.89 -14.84
CA ILE A 445 -27.61 -12.52 -14.13
C ILE A 445 -27.67 -13.03 -12.69
N ASP A 446 -26.50 -13.22 -12.07
CA ASP A 446 -26.41 -13.44 -10.63
C ASP A 446 -26.71 -12.12 -9.90
N LEU A 447 -28.01 -11.91 -9.59
CA LEU A 447 -28.46 -10.68 -8.95
C LEU A 447 -27.99 -10.59 -7.50
N GLU A 448 -27.84 -11.71 -6.79
CA GLU A 448 -27.32 -11.74 -5.42
C GLU A 448 -25.88 -11.24 -5.40
N TYR A 449 -25.04 -11.76 -6.30
CA TYR A 449 -23.66 -11.27 -6.44
C TYR A 449 -23.60 -9.77 -6.75
N VAL A 450 -24.47 -9.28 -7.64
CA VAL A 450 -24.51 -7.85 -7.99
C VAL A 450 -24.91 -6.99 -6.79
N MET A 451 -25.82 -7.47 -5.93
CA MET A 451 -26.19 -6.77 -4.70
C MET A 451 -25.04 -6.77 -3.67
N ASP A 452 -24.30 -7.86 -3.58
CA ASP A 452 -23.17 -8.00 -2.65
C ASP A 452 -21.92 -7.19 -3.07
N ILE A 453 -21.87 -6.64 -4.29
CA ILE A 453 -20.82 -5.69 -4.71
C ILE A 453 -20.78 -4.45 -3.82
N GLY A 454 -21.90 -4.08 -3.19
CA GLY A 454 -21.95 -2.98 -2.24
C GLY A 454 -22.08 -1.59 -2.90
N ASN A 455 -21.66 -0.56 -2.17
CA ASN A 455 -21.97 0.84 -2.46
C ASN A 455 -21.57 1.32 -3.84
N ASP A 456 -20.51 0.79 -4.43
CA ASP A 456 -20.06 1.17 -5.78
C ASP A 456 -21.03 0.72 -6.87
N GLY A 457 -21.74 -0.39 -6.66
CA GLY A 457 -22.71 -0.96 -7.60
C GLY A 457 -24.13 -0.40 -7.47
N VAL A 458 -24.53 0.00 -6.28
CA VAL A 458 -25.91 0.40 -5.92
C VAL A 458 -26.59 1.35 -6.91
N PRO A 459 -25.96 2.45 -7.36
CA PRO A 459 -26.64 3.37 -8.28
C PRO A 459 -27.08 2.72 -9.60
N TYR A 460 -26.31 1.78 -10.12
CA TYR A 460 -26.60 1.04 -11.35
C TYR A 460 -27.65 -0.06 -11.13
N LEU A 461 -27.60 -0.69 -9.95
CA LEU A 461 -28.57 -1.70 -9.53
C LEU A 461 -29.97 -1.10 -9.40
N ILE A 462 -30.09 0.05 -8.73
CA ILE A 462 -31.39 0.74 -8.56
C ILE A 462 -31.94 1.23 -9.92
N ASP A 463 -31.07 1.68 -10.81
CA ASP A 463 -31.48 2.05 -12.17
C ASP A 463 -32.04 0.83 -12.94
N TYR A 464 -31.41 -0.34 -12.75
CA TYR A 464 -31.93 -1.60 -13.27
C TYR A 464 -33.28 -1.99 -12.66
N PHE A 465 -33.46 -1.83 -11.35
CA PHE A 465 -34.74 -2.10 -10.68
C PHE A 465 -35.87 -1.21 -11.24
N ARG A 466 -35.61 0.07 -11.41
CA ARG A 466 -36.56 1.00 -12.07
C ARG A 466 -36.93 0.57 -13.50
N THR A 467 -35.95 0.10 -14.27
CA THR A 467 -36.18 -0.34 -15.67
C THR A 467 -37.02 -1.62 -15.75
N LYS A 468 -36.97 -2.46 -14.70
CA LYS A 468 -37.70 -3.74 -14.63
C LYS A 468 -38.99 -3.64 -13.79
N ASP A 469 -39.40 -2.44 -13.37
CA ASP A 469 -40.55 -2.19 -12.51
C ASP A 469 -40.50 -3.00 -11.19
N ILE A 470 -39.28 -3.23 -10.67
CA ILE A 470 -39.08 -3.85 -9.36
C ILE A 470 -39.31 -2.77 -8.32
N THR A 471 -40.24 -3.01 -7.38
CA THR A 471 -40.58 -2.04 -6.30
C THR A 471 -39.97 -2.48 -4.96
N PRO A 472 -39.81 -1.56 -4.00
CA PRO A 472 -39.26 -1.89 -2.69
C PRO A 472 -40.08 -2.93 -1.91
N GLU A 473 -41.38 -3.02 -2.17
CA GLU A 473 -42.29 -3.97 -1.48
C GLU A 473 -42.19 -5.39 -2.02
N MET A 474 -41.58 -5.61 -3.19
CA MET A 474 -41.43 -6.94 -3.78
C MET A 474 -40.53 -7.80 -2.90
N VAL A 475 -40.94 -9.07 -2.69
CA VAL A 475 -40.15 -10.06 -1.96
C VAL A 475 -38.94 -10.46 -2.81
N MET A 476 -37.78 -10.53 -2.19
CA MET A 476 -36.52 -10.86 -2.87
C MET A 476 -36.57 -12.21 -3.59
N GLU A 477 -37.28 -13.21 -3.03
CA GLU A 477 -37.50 -14.52 -3.65
C GLU A 477 -38.16 -14.40 -5.03
N GLU A 478 -39.22 -13.57 -5.16
CA GLU A 478 -39.93 -13.36 -6.42
C GLU A 478 -39.03 -12.70 -7.45
N VAL A 479 -38.27 -11.67 -7.04
CA VAL A 479 -37.33 -10.96 -7.89
C VAL A 479 -36.20 -11.88 -8.36
N MET A 480 -35.63 -12.68 -7.45
CA MET A 480 -34.57 -13.63 -7.77
C MET A 480 -35.04 -14.71 -8.73
N SER A 481 -36.21 -15.32 -8.49
CA SER A 481 -36.75 -16.39 -9.36
C SER A 481 -36.96 -15.91 -10.80
N LYS A 482 -37.33 -14.63 -10.97
CA LYS A 482 -37.63 -14.03 -12.29
C LYS A 482 -36.39 -13.52 -13.02
N TYR A 483 -35.42 -12.96 -12.32
CA TYR A 483 -34.32 -12.18 -12.91
C TYR A 483 -32.92 -12.77 -12.64
N SER A 484 -32.77 -13.73 -11.67
CA SER A 484 -31.48 -14.33 -11.32
C SER A 484 -31.32 -15.76 -11.86
N GLU A 485 -30.07 -16.18 -12.07
CA GLU A 485 -29.71 -17.57 -12.42
C GLU A 485 -29.79 -18.50 -11.22
N ASP A 486 -29.39 -18.02 -10.03
CA ASP A 486 -29.29 -18.80 -8.80
C ASP A 486 -30.48 -18.57 -7.87
N THR A 487 -31.19 -19.66 -7.51
CA THR A 487 -32.39 -19.65 -6.66
C THR A 487 -32.10 -20.20 -5.25
N TYR A 488 -30.85 -20.22 -4.80
CA TYR A 488 -30.45 -21.10 -3.68
C TYR A 488 -30.67 -20.51 -2.27
N TYR A 489 -31.01 -19.24 -2.09
CA TYR A 489 -31.22 -18.65 -0.76
C TYR A 489 -32.58 -17.98 -0.66
N TRP A 490 -33.53 -18.73 -0.13
CA TRP A 490 -34.86 -18.27 0.27
C TRP A 490 -34.71 -17.22 1.36
N ARG A 491 -34.98 -15.95 1.05
CA ARG A 491 -35.07 -14.87 2.04
C ARG A 491 -36.45 -14.22 1.91
N ASP A 492 -37.16 -14.20 3.03
CA ASP A 492 -38.46 -13.52 3.13
C ASP A 492 -38.31 -11.98 3.13
N ASP A 493 -37.08 -11.46 3.07
CA ASP A 493 -36.80 -10.02 3.05
C ASP A 493 -37.34 -9.38 1.77
N THR A 494 -37.89 -8.18 1.86
CA THR A 494 -38.23 -7.35 0.71
C THR A 494 -36.98 -6.66 0.13
N VAL A 495 -37.09 -6.18 -1.12
CA VAL A 495 -36.04 -5.36 -1.76
C VAL A 495 -35.74 -4.11 -0.89
N GLY A 496 -36.79 -3.46 -0.37
CA GLY A 496 -36.67 -2.31 0.52
C GLY A 496 -35.89 -2.62 1.80
N GLU A 497 -36.25 -3.69 2.52
CA GLU A 497 -35.55 -4.11 3.76
C GLU A 497 -34.06 -4.39 3.51
N ARG A 498 -33.72 -4.97 2.37
CA ARG A 498 -32.32 -5.23 2.02
C ARG A 498 -31.56 -3.94 1.77
N LEU A 499 -32.18 -2.98 1.10
CA LEU A 499 -31.59 -1.66 0.85
C LEU A 499 -31.52 -0.81 2.11
N GLU A 500 -32.51 -0.91 3.01
CA GLU A 500 -32.49 -0.23 4.32
C GLU A 500 -31.33 -0.73 5.18
N LYS A 501 -31.04 -2.02 5.21
CA LYS A 501 -29.85 -2.56 5.90
C LYS A 501 -28.55 -1.94 5.37
N MET A 502 -28.44 -1.75 4.04
CA MET A 502 -27.27 -1.05 3.46
C MET A 502 -27.22 0.43 3.89
N LEU A 503 -28.36 1.10 4.06
CA LEU A 503 -28.41 2.47 4.59
C LEU A 503 -27.94 2.52 6.05
N GLU A 504 -28.41 1.61 6.90
CA GLU A 504 -27.98 1.53 8.30
C GLU A 504 -26.48 1.31 8.43
N GLU A 505 -25.88 0.45 7.60
CA GLU A 505 -24.42 0.25 7.56
C GLU A 505 -23.66 1.52 7.13
N ASN A 506 -24.29 2.37 6.33
CA ASN A 506 -23.71 3.63 5.87
C ASN A 506 -23.92 4.80 6.86
N ASP A 507 -24.98 4.78 7.67
CA ASP A 507 -25.41 5.90 8.51
C ASP A 507 -24.49 6.16 9.71
N ASP A 508 -23.85 5.14 10.27
CA ASP A 508 -22.84 5.28 11.32
C ASP A 508 -21.64 6.18 10.94
N LYS A 509 -21.57 6.66 9.71
CA LYS A 509 -20.45 7.37 9.13
C LYS A 509 -20.78 8.77 8.58
N GLY A 510 -21.93 9.33 8.91
CA GLY A 510 -22.43 10.62 8.42
C GLY A 510 -21.64 11.88 8.80
N TYR A 511 -20.50 11.76 9.51
CA TYR A 511 -19.65 12.90 9.85
C TYR A 511 -18.70 13.25 8.70
N ILE A 512 -18.36 14.53 8.54
CA ILE A 512 -17.37 15.04 7.57
C ILE A 512 -16.07 14.21 7.61
N ARG A 513 -15.69 13.72 8.80
CA ARG A 513 -14.50 12.89 9.01
C ARG A 513 -14.53 11.58 8.22
N SER A 514 -15.70 10.94 8.14
CA SER A 514 -15.89 9.63 7.49
C SER A 514 -16.52 9.72 6.10
N PHE A 515 -16.68 10.94 5.56
CA PHE A 515 -17.30 11.15 4.27
C PHE A 515 -16.58 10.37 3.16
N ASN A 516 -17.35 9.51 2.48
CA ASN A 516 -16.94 8.78 1.29
C ASN A 516 -17.97 8.98 0.19
N PHE A 517 -17.51 9.33 -1.00
CA PHE A 517 -18.40 9.69 -2.11
C PHE A 517 -19.24 8.50 -2.59
N SER A 518 -18.68 7.29 -2.58
CA SER A 518 -19.41 6.08 -2.98
C SER A 518 -20.58 5.81 -2.04
N ARG A 519 -20.34 5.82 -0.71
CA ARG A 519 -21.38 5.65 0.32
C ARG A 519 -22.46 6.72 0.21
N TYR A 520 -22.05 7.99 0.12
CA TYR A 520 -22.99 9.10 0.00
C TYR A 520 -23.91 8.94 -1.23
N ARG A 521 -23.32 8.60 -2.37
CA ARG A 521 -24.09 8.40 -3.61
C ARG A 521 -25.03 7.20 -3.50
N ALA A 522 -24.58 6.09 -2.94
CA ALA A 522 -25.39 4.90 -2.70
C ALA A 522 -26.57 5.23 -1.79
N SER A 523 -26.32 5.82 -0.60
CA SER A 523 -27.36 6.18 0.37
C SER A 523 -28.41 7.10 -0.25
N LYS A 524 -27.99 8.16 -0.93
CA LYS A 524 -28.93 9.08 -1.60
C LYS A 524 -29.78 8.37 -2.66
N THR A 525 -29.18 7.47 -3.44
CA THR A 525 -29.92 6.75 -4.49
C THR A 525 -30.90 5.75 -3.91
N ILE A 526 -30.55 5.10 -2.78
CA ILE A 526 -31.45 4.20 -2.03
C ILE A 526 -32.62 5.00 -1.44
N GLU A 527 -32.35 6.11 -0.76
CA GLU A 527 -33.39 6.96 -0.18
C GLU A 527 -34.40 7.46 -1.22
N ASP A 528 -33.90 7.87 -2.39
CA ASP A 528 -34.73 8.32 -3.51
C ASP A 528 -35.53 7.19 -4.17
N TYR A 529 -35.18 5.92 -3.93
CA TYR A 529 -35.85 4.76 -4.47
C TYR A 529 -36.90 4.19 -3.52
N ILE A 530 -36.64 4.20 -2.20
CA ILE A 530 -37.54 3.69 -1.18
C ILE A 530 -38.72 4.67 -0.91
N LYS A 531 -38.50 5.99 -1.08
CA LYS A 531 -39.55 7.03 -0.96
C LYS A 531 -40.52 6.99 -2.15
#